data_67d3b0b3ec02f3c1fee6662761beec31
#
_entry.id   67d3b0b3ec02f3c1fee6662761beec31
#
_cell.length_a   1.000
_cell.length_b   1.000
_cell.length_c   1.000
_cell.angle_alpha   90.00
_cell.angle_beta   90.00
_cell.angle_gamma   90.00
#
_symmetry.space_group_name_H-M   'P 1'
#
loop_
_entity.id
_entity.type
_entity.pdbx_description
1 polymer ?
#
loop_
_entity_poly.entity_id
_entity_poly.type
_entity_poly.pdbx_seq_one_letter_code
_entity_poly.pdbx_strand_id
1 'polypeptide(L)'
;VSKLLSNTVRFSIADSDFYFKKIMIKTLMENPFYMLLNDCNNGHELVNRIYRRQEDVFIIELFMPVLSGIEAIKYIRKNNEETPIVTYSNTYQEDMAEILSKIPNIYYCQKKSTIIKDIIKGSIASESFDYEQYSKEWEQQPLAVQNYMERQKKGQEELSPTEIQLMKFCYEGYSNKEIAEKLNLSTRTIDTYINRLTEKLGLKTKLHLIRFCVENGYYNSSM
;
A
#
# COMPACT_ATOMS: atom_id res chain seq x y z
N VAL A 1 31.21 18.13 -19.28
CA VAL A 1 30.64 16.82 -18.93
C VAL A 1 29.88 16.90 -17.59
N SER A 2 30.28 17.77 -16.66
CA SER A 2 29.65 17.87 -15.33
C SER A 2 28.28 18.58 -15.28
N LYS A 3 27.88 19.31 -16.30
CA LYS A 3 26.61 20.06 -16.36
C LYS A 3 25.40 19.22 -16.87
N LEU A 4 25.63 18.07 -17.49
CA LEU A 4 24.57 17.17 -17.98
C LEU A 4 24.01 16.27 -16.87
N LEU A 5 24.69 16.12 -15.74
CA LEU A 5 24.25 15.31 -14.60
C LEU A 5 23.34 16.06 -13.60
N SER A 6 23.21 17.39 -13.77
CA SER A 6 22.44 18.22 -12.82
C SER A 6 20.91 18.18 -13.00
N ASN A 7 20.38 17.51 -14.00
CA ASN A 7 18.94 17.44 -14.28
C ASN A 7 18.37 16.01 -14.21
N THR A 8 19.12 15.01 -13.77
CA THR A 8 18.63 13.64 -13.67
C THR A 8 17.87 13.45 -12.36
N VAL A 9 16.62 13.06 -12.45
CA VAL A 9 15.75 12.71 -11.33
C VAL A 9 15.91 11.23 -11.01
N ARG A 10 16.46 10.93 -9.86
CA ARG A 10 16.71 9.57 -9.38
C ARG A 10 15.54 9.14 -8.50
N PHE A 11 14.93 8.01 -8.82
CA PHE A 11 13.79 7.51 -8.07
C PHE A 11 13.95 6.05 -7.65
N SER A 12 13.37 5.73 -6.51
CA SER A 12 13.16 4.37 -6.04
C SER A 12 11.67 4.10 -5.91
N ILE A 13 11.23 2.93 -6.37
CA ILE A 13 9.82 2.52 -6.32
C ILE A 13 9.66 1.25 -5.50
N ALA A 14 8.62 1.23 -4.66
CA ALA A 14 8.18 0.04 -3.93
C ALA A 14 6.69 -0.17 -4.14
N ASP A 15 6.32 -1.30 -4.74
CA ASP A 15 4.95 -1.71 -5.01
C ASP A 15 4.89 -3.23 -5.13
N SER A 16 3.94 -3.86 -4.47
CA SER A 16 3.71 -5.30 -4.55
C SER A 16 3.02 -5.74 -5.85
N ASP A 17 2.35 -4.82 -6.53
CA ASP A 17 1.74 -5.05 -7.84
C ASP A 17 2.80 -4.97 -8.94
N PHE A 18 3.27 -6.13 -9.37
CA PHE A 18 4.30 -6.24 -10.41
C PHE A 18 3.93 -5.51 -11.70
N TYR A 19 2.69 -5.63 -12.16
CA TYR A 19 2.27 -5.04 -13.45
C TYR A 19 2.17 -3.52 -13.36
N PHE A 20 1.54 -3.01 -12.32
CA PHE A 20 1.46 -1.56 -12.12
C PHE A 20 2.85 -0.94 -11.97
N LYS A 21 3.71 -1.55 -11.17
CA LYS A 21 5.11 -1.11 -10.99
C LYS A 21 5.87 -1.05 -12.31
N LYS A 22 5.75 -2.08 -13.17
CA LYS A 22 6.40 -2.09 -14.50
C LYS A 22 5.87 -1.00 -15.41
N ILE A 23 4.55 -0.77 -15.42
CA ILE A 23 3.94 0.33 -16.17
C ILE A 23 4.49 1.67 -15.67
N MET A 24 4.54 1.87 -14.34
CA MET A 24 5.01 3.11 -13.72
C MET A 24 6.47 3.40 -14.07
N ILE A 25 7.34 2.42 -13.91
CA ILE A 25 8.76 2.52 -14.29
C ILE A 25 8.90 2.87 -15.77
N LYS A 26 8.19 2.15 -16.66
CA LYS A 26 8.24 2.42 -18.09
C LYS A 26 7.79 3.85 -18.39
N THR A 27 6.68 4.28 -17.82
CA THR A 27 6.12 5.62 -18.05
C THR A 27 7.08 6.75 -17.58
N LEU A 28 7.76 6.55 -16.47
CA LEU A 28 8.76 7.53 -16.00
C LEU A 28 10.01 7.53 -16.88
N MET A 29 10.52 6.36 -17.24
CA MET A 29 11.73 6.22 -18.05
C MET A 29 11.53 6.57 -19.54
N GLU A 30 10.32 6.86 -20.01
CA GLU A 30 10.10 7.54 -21.29
C GLU A 30 10.77 8.91 -21.34
N ASN A 31 10.97 9.55 -20.20
CA ASN A 31 11.76 10.76 -20.07
C ASN A 31 13.23 10.39 -19.75
N PRO A 32 14.21 10.71 -20.60
CA PRO A 32 15.61 10.33 -20.40
C PRO A 32 16.28 10.96 -19.19
N PHE A 33 15.61 11.91 -18.54
CA PHE A 33 16.08 12.53 -17.29
C PHE A 33 15.66 11.78 -16.03
N TYR A 34 14.88 10.70 -16.13
CA TYR A 34 14.55 9.87 -14.97
C TYR A 34 15.45 8.64 -14.90
N MET A 35 15.96 8.35 -13.72
CA MET A 35 16.83 7.19 -13.46
C MET A 35 16.28 6.37 -12.30
N LEU A 36 15.96 5.10 -12.58
CA LEU A 36 15.56 4.15 -11.56
C LEU A 36 16.78 3.71 -10.75
N LEU A 37 16.73 3.88 -9.44
CA LEU A 37 17.74 3.35 -8.50
C LEU A 37 17.34 1.99 -7.93
N ASN A 38 16.10 1.88 -7.43
CA ASN A 38 15.63 0.64 -6.82
C ASN A 38 14.22 0.28 -7.30
N ASP A 39 14.03 -1.00 -7.67
CA ASP A 39 12.75 -1.66 -7.94
C ASP A 39 12.50 -2.66 -6.82
N CYS A 40 11.56 -2.36 -5.93
CA CYS A 40 11.27 -3.11 -4.72
C CYS A 40 9.85 -3.66 -4.72
N ASN A 41 9.63 -4.84 -4.11
CA ASN A 41 8.32 -5.48 -4.04
C ASN A 41 7.61 -5.24 -2.69
N ASN A 42 8.30 -4.63 -1.74
CA ASN A 42 7.78 -4.33 -0.40
C ASN A 42 8.66 -3.29 0.30
N GLY A 43 8.17 -2.80 1.43
CA GLY A 43 8.89 -1.79 2.22
C GLY A 43 10.22 -2.29 2.79
N HIS A 44 10.33 -3.57 3.12
CA HIS A 44 11.58 -4.14 3.66
C HIS A 44 12.69 -4.15 2.62
N GLU A 45 12.40 -4.53 1.37
CA GLU A 45 13.37 -4.41 0.28
C GLU A 45 13.82 -2.96 0.09
N LEU A 46 12.87 -2.01 0.13
CA LEU A 46 13.16 -0.60 -0.02
C LEU A 46 14.11 -0.11 1.07
N VAL A 47 13.77 -0.28 2.34
CA VAL A 47 14.58 0.24 3.45
C VAL A 47 15.98 -0.38 3.52
N ASN A 48 16.15 -1.62 3.03
CA ASN A 48 17.45 -2.27 2.96
C ASN A 48 18.33 -1.78 1.80
N ARG A 49 17.77 -1.13 0.78
CA ARG A 49 18.50 -0.68 -0.41
C ARG A 49 18.86 0.81 -0.42
N ILE A 50 18.18 1.62 0.40
CA ILE A 50 18.32 3.09 0.42
C ILE A 50 19.44 3.62 1.34
N TYR A 51 20.57 2.94 1.46
CA TYR A 51 21.62 3.39 2.41
C TYR A 51 22.46 4.56 1.93
N ARG A 52 22.39 4.99 0.69
CA ARG A 52 23.24 6.06 0.14
C ARG A 52 22.55 7.40 -0.01
N ARG A 53 21.25 7.51 0.31
CA ARG A 53 20.44 8.76 0.23
C ARG A 53 20.66 9.50 -1.10
N GLN A 54 20.46 8.79 -2.20
CA GLN A 54 20.69 9.34 -3.54
C GLN A 54 19.42 9.62 -4.32
N GLU A 55 18.27 9.26 -3.75
CA GLU A 55 16.96 9.46 -4.33
C GLU A 55 16.58 10.95 -4.30
N ASP A 56 16.01 11.40 -5.41
CA ASP A 56 15.38 12.71 -5.54
C ASP A 56 13.87 12.60 -5.28
N VAL A 57 13.29 11.38 -5.40
CA VAL A 57 11.90 11.07 -5.03
C VAL A 57 11.73 9.58 -4.71
N PHE A 58 10.90 9.28 -3.73
CA PHE A 58 10.40 7.92 -3.46
C PHE A 58 8.97 7.77 -3.97
N ILE A 59 8.66 6.58 -4.51
CA ILE A 59 7.33 6.20 -5.01
C ILE A 59 6.92 4.94 -4.28
N ILE A 60 5.91 5.04 -3.38
CA ILE A 60 5.65 3.98 -2.40
C ILE A 60 4.16 3.65 -2.35
N GLU A 61 3.79 2.39 -2.59
CA GLU A 61 2.45 1.88 -2.29
C GLU A 61 2.26 1.78 -0.76
N LEU A 62 1.10 2.22 -0.25
CA LEU A 62 0.84 2.19 1.20
C LEU A 62 0.69 0.77 1.75
N PHE A 63 0.02 -0.09 0.99
CA PHE A 63 -0.36 -1.43 1.46
C PHE A 63 0.48 -2.50 0.74
N MET A 64 1.61 -2.81 1.32
CA MET A 64 2.53 -3.84 0.81
C MET A 64 2.73 -4.96 1.83
N PRO A 65 3.05 -6.19 1.36
CA PRO A 65 3.44 -7.29 2.23
C PRO A 65 4.80 -7.05 2.91
N VAL A 66 5.09 -7.83 3.95
CA VAL A 66 6.36 -7.88 4.72
C VAL A 66 6.59 -6.63 5.56
N LEU A 67 6.70 -5.46 4.95
CA LEU A 67 6.74 -4.15 5.59
C LEU A 67 5.85 -3.21 4.79
N SER A 68 4.87 -2.60 5.45
CA SER A 68 3.94 -1.68 4.82
C SER A 68 4.62 -0.38 4.34
N GLY A 69 3.98 0.30 3.39
CA GLY A 69 4.48 1.59 2.92
C GLY A 69 4.58 2.64 4.02
N ILE A 70 3.61 2.67 4.94
CA ILE A 70 3.63 3.62 6.06
C ILE A 70 4.85 3.39 7.00
N GLU A 71 5.23 2.14 7.24
CA GLU A 71 6.41 1.81 8.03
C GLU A 71 7.70 2.17 7.29
N ALA A 72 7.75 1.91 5.99
CA ALA A 72 8.87 2.34 5.15
C ALA A 72 9.01 3.87 5.12
N ILE A 73 7.90 4.60 4.99
CA ILE A 73 7.86 6.06 5.07
C ILE A 73 8.40 6.56 6.41
N LYS A 74 7.94 6.01 7.53
CA LYS A 74 8.44 6.37 8.86
C LYS A 74 9.94 6.11 8.99
N TYR A 75 10.43 5.00 8.45
CA TYR A 75 11.86 4.69 8.42
C TYR A 75 12.65 5.71 7.59
N ILE A 76 12.17 6.05 6.40
CA ILE A 76 12.81 7.05 5.52
C ILE A 76 12.87 8.39 6.24
N ARG A 77 11.77 8.86 6.82
CA ARG A 77 11.71 10.14 7.52
C ARG A 77 12.63 10.25 8.73
N LYS A 78 12.84 9.14 9.43
CA LYS A 78 13.82 9.09 10.52
C LYS A 78 15.26 9.31 10.05
N ASN A 79 15.57 8.96 8.81
CA ASN A 79 16.92 8.97 8.26
C ASN A 79 17.15 10.01 7.15
N ASN A 80 16.07 10.47 6.54
CA ASN A 80 16.07 11.49 5.48
C ASN A 80 14.74 12.27 5.53
N GLU A 81 14.77 13.50 6.03
CA GLU A 81 13.58 14.28 6.32
C GLU A 81 13.03 15.04 5.10
N GLU A 82 13.81 15.25 4.06
CA GLU A 82 13.49 16.22 3.01
C GLU A 82 13.09 15.62 1.66
N THR A 83 13.57 14.43 1.31
CA THR A 83 13.28 13.84 0.01
C THR A 83 11.76 13.63 -0.19
N PRO A 84 11.17 14.17 -1.27
CA PRO A 84 9.76 13.95 -1.58
C PRO A 84 9.38 12.48 -1.63
N ILE A 85 8.23 12.14 -1.05
CA ILE A 85 7.65 10.81 -1.13
C ILE A 85 6.27 10.91 -1.76
N VAL A 86 6.09 10.31 -2.91
CA VAL A 86 4.78 10.11 -3.54
C VAL A 86 4.27 8.75 -3.11
N THR A 87 3.22 8.74 -2.31
CA THR A 87 2.59 7.50 -1.84
C THR A 87 1.18 7.39 -2.39
N TYR A 88 0.71 6.16 -2.56
CA TYR A 88 -0.58 5.91 -3.18
C TYR A 88 -1.23 4.63 -2.66
N SER A 89 -2.53 4.53 -2.90
CA SER A 89 -3.31 3.31 -2.68
C SER A 89 -4.46 3.19 -3.70
N ASN A 90 -5.04 2.01 -3.81
CA ASN A 90 -6.22 1.79 -4.66
C ASN A 90 -7.45 2.48 -4.10
N THR A 91 -7.55 2.59 -2.77
CA THR A 91 -8.70 3.15 -2.07
C THR A 91 -8.23 4.28 -1.16
N TYR A 92 -8.99 5.37 -1.13
CA TYR A 92 -8.76 6.48 -0.20
C TYR A 92 -9.09 6.04 1.24
N GLN A 93 -8.19 6.33 2.15
CA GLN A 93 -8.42 6.14 3.58
C GLN A 93 -8.16 7.47 4.30
N GLU A 94 -9.23 8.02 4.86
CA GLU A 94 -9.20 9.31 5.54
C GLU A 94 -8.20 9.32 6.70
N ASP A 95 -8.17 8.25 7.50
CA ASP A 95 -7.24 8.09 8.61
C ASP A 95 -5.78 8.11 8.14
N MET A 96 -5.49 7.48 6.99
CA MET A 96 -4.16 7.51 6.38
C MET A 96 -3.83 8.89 5.84
N ALA A 97 -4.77 9.57 5.21
CA ALA A 97 -4.57 10.95 4.74
C ALA A 97 -4.25 11.89 5.90
N GLU A 98 -4.96 11.76 7.02
CA GLU A 98 -4.68 12.54 8.24
C GLU A 98 -3.29 12.25 8.82
N ILE A 99 -2.89 10.98 8.90
CA ILE A 99 -1.55 10.59 9.38
C ILE A 99 -0.48 11.15 8.44
N LEU A 100 -0.65 10.99 7.14
CA LEU A 100 0.34 11.39 6.14
C LEU A 100 0.46 12.90 6.02
N SER A 101 -0.62 13.66 6.22
CA SER A 101 -0.61 15.13 6.20
C SER A 101 0.28 15.75 7.28
N LYS A 102 0.55 15.02 8.37
CA LYS A 102 1.44 15.45 9.46
C LYS A 102 2.91 15.18 9.17
N ILE A 103 3.23 14.52 8.06
CA ILE A 103 4.60 14.17 7.67
C ILE A 103 5.03 15.09 6.54
N PRO A 104 6.16 15.80 6.64
CA PRO A 104 6.58 16.76 5.63
C PRO A 104 6.93 16.08 4.30
N ASN A 105 6.72 16.79 3.20
CA ASN A 105 7.06 16.39 1.83
C ASN A 105 6.48 15.00 1.43
N ILE A 106 5.25 14.72 1.85
CA ILE A 106 4.49 13.54 1.45
C ILE A 106 3.32 13.96 0.56
N TYR A 107 3.16 13.24 -0.53
CA TYR A 107 2.11 13.44 -1.52
C TYR A 107 1.31 12.14 -1.63
N TYR A 108 0.10 12.14 -1.08
CA TYR A 108 -0.78 10.97 -1.10
C TYR A 108 -1.82 11.08 -2.21
N CYS A 109 -1.92 10.07 -3.07
CA CYS A 109 -2.81 10.08 -4.21
C CYS A 109 -3.40 8.71 -4.54
N GLN A 110 -4.33 8.69 -5.50
CA GLN A 110 -4.88 7.45 -6.05
C GLN A 110 -3.84 6.71 -6.88
N LYS A 111 -3.88 5.37 -6.85
CA LYS A 111 -3.02 4.48 -7.66
C LYS A 111 -3.35 4.59 -9.16
N LYS A 112 -2.95 5.70 -9.78
CA LYS A 112 -3.03 5.97 -11.23
C LYS A 112 -1.70 6.50 -11.73
N SER A 113 -1.13 5.88 -12.76
CA SER A 113 0.20 6.24 -13.29
C SER A 113 0.29 7.68 -13.78
N THR A 114 -0.78 8.23 -14.36
CA THR A 114 -0.85 9.63 -14.82
C THR A 114 -0.78 10.60 -13.65
N ILE A 115 -1.59 10.40 -12.61
CA ILE A 115 -1.62 11.24 -11.41
C ILE A 115 -0.26 11.22 -10.71
N ILE A 116 0.29 10.02 -10.49
CA ILE A 116 1.60 9.86 -9.84
C ILE A 116 2.69 10.58 -10.62
N LYS A 117 2.69 10.49 -11.95
CA LYS A 117 3.66 11.19 -12.83
C LYS A 117 3.58 12.71 -12.69
N ASP A 118 2.37 13.26 -12.63
CA ASP A 118 2.17 14.70 -12.50
C ASP A 118 2.60 15.21 -11.12
N ILE A 119 2.29 14.46 -10.06
CA ILE A 119 2.74 14.78 -8.70
C ILE A 119 4.27 14.74 -8.59
N ILE A 120 4.93 13.75 -9.17
CA ILE A 120 6.39 13.66 -9.16
C ILE A 120 7.00 14.91 -9.81
N LYS A 121 6.45 15.37 -10.92
CA LYS A 121 6.94 16.60 -11.56
C LYS A 121 6.78 17.82 -10.65
N GLY A 122 5.61 18.01 -10.06
CA GLY A 122 5.34 19.12 -9.13
C GLY A 122 6.19 19.07 -7.87
N SER A 123 6.36 17.89 -7.26
CA SER A 123 7.13 17.70 -6.03
C SER A 123 8.62 18.04 -6.19
N ILE A 124 9.18 17.75 -7.37
CA ILE A 124 10.59 18.05 -7.69
C ILE A 124 10.76 19.54 -8.03
N ALA A 125 9.75 20.15 -8.66
CA ALA A 125 9.76 21.56 -8.98
C ALA A 125 9.50 22.48 -7.77
N SER A 126 9.22 21.90 -6.59
CA SER A 126 8.78 22.63 -5.38
C SER A 126 7.53 23.49 -5.62
N GLU A 127 6.68 23.08 -6.56
CA GLU A 127 5.39 23.71 -6.82
C GLU A 127 4.40 23.35 -5.70
N SER A 128 3.55 24.32 -5.35
CA SER A 128 2.47 24.06 -4.38
C SER A 128 1.50 23.02 -4.96
N PHE A 129 1.37 21.89 -4.28
CA PHE A 129 0.48 20.81 -4.69
C PHE A 129 -0.93 21.08 -4.16
N ASP A 130 -1.89 21.15 -5.07
CA ASP A 130 -3.30 21.32 -4.70
C ASP A 130 -3.92 19.97 -4.35
N TYR A 131 -3.86 19.62 -3.04
CA TYR A 131 -4.49 18.41 -2.51
C TYR A 131 -6.01 18.38 -2.77
N GLU A 132 -6.66 19.53 -2.84
CA GLU A 132 -8.11 19.64 -3.00
C GLU A 132 -8.56 19.19 -4.38
N GLN A 133 -7.77 19.48 -5.41
CA GLN A 133 -8.04 19.03 -6.77
C GLN A 133 -8.00 17.49 -6.88
N TYR A 134 -7.03 16.85 -6.24
CA TYR A 134 -6.86 15.38 -6.32
C TYR A 134 -7.77 14.63 -5.36
N SER A 135 -8.19 15.22 -4.23
CA SER A 135 -9.19 14.61 -3.34
C SER A 135 -10.57 14.55 -4.01
N LYS A 136 -10.95 15.58 -4.75
CA LYS A 136 -12.22 15.61 -5.51
C LYS A 136 -12.31 14.52 -6.58
N GLU A 137 -11.19 14.13 -7.20
CA GLU A 137 -11.18 13.00 -8.15
C GLU A 137 -11.43 11.66 -7.45
N TRP A 138 -11.10 11.53 -6.16
CA TRP A 138 -11.40 10.34 -5.37
C TRP A 138 -12.85 10.28 -4.91
N GLU A 139 -13.49 11.42 -4.65
CA GLU A 139 -14.91 11.51 -4.30
C GLU A 139 -15.83 11.07 -5.44
N GLN A 140 -15.35 11.08 -6.68
CA GLN A 140 -16.07 10.59 -7.85
C GLN A 140 -15.99 9.07 -8.07
N GLN A 141 -15.56 8.31 -7.09
CA GLN A 141 -15.53 6.85 -7.22
C GLN A 141 -16.95 6.27 -7.38
N PRO A 142 -17.13 5.22 -8.20
CA PRO A 142 -18.42 4.59 -8.38
C PRO A 142 -19.09 4.23 -7.06
N LEU A 143 -20.38 4.43 -6.96
CA LEU A 143 -21.20 4.16 -5.76
C LEU A 143 -20.94 2.77 -5.16
N ALA A 144 -20.54 1.80 -6.00
CA ALA A 144 -20.14 0.46 -5.58
C ALA A 144 -18.87 0.45 -4.70
N VAL A 145 -17.92 1.35 -4.97
CA VAL A 145 -16.66 1.49 -4.19
C VAL A 145 -16.94 2.25 -2.90
N GLN A 146 -17.76 3.30 -2.94
CA GLN A 146 -18.20 4.03 -1.74
C GLN A 146 -19.00 3.11 -0.81
N ASN A 147 -19.92 2.34 -1.33
CA ASN A 147 -20.69 1.33 -0.56
C ASN A 147 -19.79 0.21 -0.01
N TYR A 148 -18.73 -0.18 -0.72
CA TYR A 148 -17.74 -1.12 -0.21
C TYR A 148 -16.95 -0.51 0.95
N MET A 149 -16.54 0.76 0.86
CA MET A 149 -15.82 1.48 1.91
C MET A 149 -16.69 1.76 3.14
N GLU A 150 -17.96 2.14 2.95
CA GLU A 150 -18.91 2.31 4.07
C GLU A 150 -19.19 0.98 4.79
N ARG A 151 -19.20 -0.13 4.06
CA ARG A 151 -19.31 -1.48 4.65
C ARG A 151 -18.05 -1.84 5.43
N GLN A 152 -16.87 -1.44 4.96
CA GLN A 152 -15.61 -1.58 5.67
C GLN A 152 -15.59 -0.73 6.95
N LYS A 153 -16.05 0.53 6.90
CA LYS A 153 -16.19 1.38 8.10
C LYS A 153 -17.19 0.82 9.12
N LYS A 154 -18.28 0.19 8.67
CA LYS A 154 -19.24 -0.51 9.55
C LYS A 154 -18.74 -1.87 10.03
N GLY A 155 -17.80 -2.49 9.34
CA GLY A 155 -17.19 -3.79 9.69
C GLY A 155 -15.95 -3.70 10.57
N GLN A 156 -15.59 -2.52 11.05
CA GLN A 156 -14.55 -2.34 12.09
C GLN A 156 -15.06 -2.66 13.51
N GLU A 157 -15.86 -3.71 13.66
CA GLU A 157 -15.73 -4.50 14.88
C GLU A 157 -14.33 -5.09 14.87
N GLU A 158 -13.54 -4.75 15.88
CA GLU A 158 -12.18 -5.25 16.04
C GLU A 158 -12.15 -6.76 15.80
N LEU A 159 -11.30 -7.19 14.87
CA LEU A 159 -11.13 -8.61 14.62
C LEU A 159 -10.48 -9.23 15.85
N SER A 160 -11.10 -10.26 16.38
CA SER A 160 -10.54 -11.01 17.49
C SER A 160 -9.23 -11.69 17.08
N PRO A 161 -8.31 -11.96 18.03
CA PRO A 161 -7.08 -12.70 17.75
C PRO A 161 -7.31 -14.02 17.02
N THR A 162 -8.40 -14.71 17.34
CA THR A 162 -8.81 -15.97 16.68
C THR A 162 -9.21 -15.75 15.22
N GLU A 163 -9.92 -14.66 14.91
CA GLU A 163 -10.31 -14.33 13.53
C GLU A 163 -9.09 -13.95 12.69
N ILE A 164 -8.14 -13.21 13.26
CA ILE A 164 -6.87 -12.88 12.60
C ILE A 164 -6.05 -14.16 12.34
N GLN A 165 -5.97 -15.06 13.32
CA GLN A 165 -5.26 -16.33 13.19
C GLN A 165 -5.90 -17.24 12.13
N LEU A 166 -7.23 -17.26 12.07
CA LEU A 166 -7.97 -17.99 11.03
C LEU A 166 -7.67 -17.46 9.62
N MET A 167 -7.65 -16.14 9.45
CA MET A 167 -7.27 -15.52 8.19
C MET A 167 -5.84 -15.85 7.77
N LYS A 168 -4.90 -15.87 8.72
CA LYS A 168 -3.51 -16.26 8.47
C LYS A 168 -3.39 -17.69 7.97
N PHE A 169 -4.06 -18.64 8.61
CA PHE A 169 -4.06 -20.02 8.14
C PHE A 169 -4.69 -20.17 6.74
N CYS A 170 -5.74 -19.39 6.45
CA CYS A 170 -6.29 -19.35 5.10
C CYS A 170 -5.28 -18.80 4.08
N TYR A 171 -4.55 -17.76 4.44
CA TYR A 171 -3.49 -17.16 3.61
C TYR A 171 -2.32 -18.12 3.38
N GLU A 172 -1.90 -18.85 4.41
CA GLU A 172 -0.84 -19.87 4.35
C GLU A 172 -1.25 -21.12 3.54
N GLY A 173 -2.50 -21.16 3.05
CA GLY A 173 -2.99 -22.20 2.17
C GLY A 173 -3.51 -23.45 2.89
N TYR A 174 -3.66 -23.44 4.22
CA TYR A 174 -4.23 -24.56 4.95
C TYR A 174 -5.68 -24.84 4.55
N SER A 175 -5.99 -26.13 4.39
CA SER A 175 -7.37 -26.60 4.26
C SER A 175 -8.13 -26.44 5.57
N ASN A 176 -9.47 -26.39 5.51
CA ASN A 176 -10.30 -26.27 6.72
C ASN A 176 -10.09 -27.44 7.71
N LYS A 177 -9.71 -28.61 7.20
CA LYS A 177 -9.34 -29.77 8.03
C LYS A 177 -8.03 -29.52 8.80
N GLU A 178 -7.01 -29.05 8.13
CA GLU A 178 -5.71 -28.75 8.76
C GLU A 178 -5.83 -27.59 9.76
N ILE A 179 -6.65 -26.58 9.46
CA ILE A 179 -6.96 -25.48 10.40
C ILE A 179 -7.67 -26.03 11.64
N ALA A 180 -8.62 -26.94 11.45
CA ALA A 180 -9.35 -27.59 12.54
C ALA A 180 -8.39 -28.36 13.48
N GLU A 181 -7.47 -29.12 12.91
CA GLU A 181 -6.43 -29.84 13.65
C GLU A 181 -5.52 -28.88 14.44
N LYS A 182 -5.06 -27.79 13.81
CA LYS A 182 -4.19 -26.76 14.45
C LYS A 182 -4.88 -26.02 15.61
N LEU A 183 -6.20 -25.82 15.51
CA LEU A 183 -6.97 -25.08 16.51
C LEU A 183 -7.71 -25.98 17.51
N ASN A 184 -7.54 -27.31 17.43
CA ASN A 184 -8.29 -28.31 18.22
C ASN A 184 -9.82 -28.13 18.13
N LEU A 185 -10.33 -27.89 16.90
CA LEU A 185 -11.74 -27.69 16.60
C LEU A 185 -12.22 -28.71 15.56
N SER A 186 -13.53 -28.79 15.39
CA SER A 186 -14.10 -29.59 14.28
C SER A 186 -14.00 -28.80 12.96
N THR A 187 -13.89 -29.50 11.83
CA THR A 187 -13.93 -28.89 10.49
C THR A 187 -15.21 -28.06 10.29
N ARG A 188 -16.34 -28.56 10.79
CA ARG A 188 -17.62 -27.86 10.76
C ARG A 188 -17.57 -26.53 11.53
N THR A 189 -16.85 -26.49 12.64
CA THR A 189 -16.64 -25.26 13.41
C THR A 189 -15.83 -24.24 12.62
N ILE A 190 -14.78 -24.71 11.93
CA ILE A 190 -13.96 -23.84 11.06
C ILE A 190 -14.78 -23.30 9.89
N ASP A 191 -15.60 -24.14 9.24
CA ASP A 191 -16.51 -23.69 8.18
C ASP A 191 -17.46 -22.58 8.69
N THR A 192 -18.01 -22.77 9.89
CA THR A 192 -18.89 -21.77 10.53
C THR A 192 -18.13 -20.47 10.82
N TYR A 193 -16.89 -20.56 11.31
CA TYR A 193 -16.08 -19.38 11.61
C TYR A 193 -15.68 -18.63 10.35
N ILE A 194 -15.28 -19.32 9.28
CA ILE A 194 -14.96 -18.70 7.99
C ILE A 194 -16.20 -18.00 7.42
N ASN A 195 -17.37 -18.63 7.47
CA ASN A 195 -18.61 -18.04 6.97
C ASN A 195 -18.99 -16.79 7.77
N ARG A 196 -18.95 -16.84 9.10
CA ARG A 196 -19.23 -15.68 9.96
C ARG A 196 -18.24 -14.54 9.72
N LEU A 197 -16.96 -14.87 9.56
CA LEU A 197 -15.92 -13.88 9.31
C LEU A 197 -16.08 -13.26 7.92
N THR A 198 -16.39 -14.04 6.89
CA THR A 198 -16.70 -13.51 5.55
C THR A 198 -17.95 -12.64 5.57
N GLU A 199 -18.97 -13.02 6.32
CA GLU A 199 -20.20 -12.23 6.51
C GLU A 199 -19.93 -10.93 7.26
N LYS A 200 -19.19 -10.99 8.37
CA LYS A 200 -18.75 -9.84 9.19
C LYS A 200 -17.98 -8.81 8.35
N LEU A 201 -17.08 -9.29 7.48
CA LEU A 201 -16.27 -8.46 6.61
C LEU A 201 -16.97 -8.08 5.29
N GLY A 202 -18.21 -8.51 5.06
CA GLY A 202 -18.94 -8.28 3.82
C GLY A 202 -18.33 -8.96 2.59
N LEU A 203 -17.58 -10.04 2.79
CA LEU A 203 -16.90 -10.79 1.76
C LEU A 203 -17.77 -11.96 1.26
N LYS A 204 -17.52 -12.45 0.03
CA LYS A 204 -18.35 -13.50 -0.58
C LYS A 204 -17.75 -14.90 -0.47
N THR A 205 -16.43 -15.01 -0.36
CA THR A 205 -15.73 -16.30 -0.43
C THR A 205 -14.46 -16.29 0.42
N LYS A 206 -13.96 -17.50 0.75
CA LYS A 206 -12.66 -17.70 1.39
C LYS A 206 -11.50 -17.02 0.60
N LEU A 207 -11.58 -16.98 -0.72
CA LEU A 207 -10.59 -16.31 -1.55
C LEU A 207 -10.58 -14.79 -1.31
N HIS A 208 -11.75 -14.18 -1.17
CA HIS A 208 -11.85 -12.76 -0.79
C HIS A 208 -11.31 -12.50 0.61
N LEU A 209 -11.46 -13.47 1.54
CA LEU A 209 -10.89 -13.38 2.88
C LEU A 209 -9.36 -13.40 2.85
N ILE A 210 -8.77 -14.27 2.01
CA ILE A 210 -7.32 -14.31 1.79
C ILE A 210 -6.82 -12.98 1.22
N ARG A 211 -7.51 -12.46 0.23
CA ARG A 211 -7.19 -11.16 -0.37
C ARG A 211 -7.27 -10.04 0.67
N PHE A 212 -8.33 -10.01 1.47
CA PHE A 212 -8.52 -9.05 2.56
C PHE A 212 -7.37 -9.14 3.59
N CYS A 213 -6.95 -10.35 3.96
CA CYS A 213 -5.82 -10.57 4.86
C CYS A 213 -4.53 -9.93 4.33
N VAL A 214 -4.27 -10.07 3.03
CA VAL A 214 -3.10 -9.48 2.36
C VAL A 214 -3.22 -7.97 2.28
N GLU A 215 -4.35 -7.45 1.81
CA GLU A 215 -4.60 -6.02 1.62
C GLU A 215 -4.54 -5.22 2.93
N ASN A 216 -4.82 -5.85 4.06
CA ASN A 216 -4.83 -5.22 5.39
C ASN A 216 -3.64 -5.63 6.27
N GLY A 217 -2.65 -6.36 5.74
CA GLY A 217 -1.42 -6.70 6.44
C GLY A 217 -1.55 -7.69 7.61
N TYR A 218 -2.69 -8.37 7.75
CA TYR A 218 -2.95 -9.30 8.87
C TYR A 218 -2.08 -10.56 8.85
N TYR A 219 -1.44 -10.89 7.73
CA TYR A 219 -0.56 -12.07 7.62
C TYR A 219 0.76 -11.92 8.37
N ASN A 220 1.19 -10.69 8.71
CA ASN A 220 2.48 -10.38 9.36
C ASN A 220 2.38 -10.02 10.85
N SER A 221 1.21 -9.92 11.46
CA SER A 221 1.11 -9.60 12.88
C SER A 221 1.64 -10.79 13.70
N SER A 222 2.91 -10.69 14.13
CA SER A 222 3.46 -11.54 15.18
C SER A 222 2.67 -11.27 16.46
N MET A 223 2.04 -12.31 17.02
CA MET A 223 1.62 -12.27 18.41
C MET A 223 2.84 -12.45 19.30
#